data_6cf196f849ff993750b3b76a43ab16d1
#
_entry.id   6cf196f849ff993750b3b76a43ab16d1
#
_cell.length_a   1.000
_cell.length_b   1.000
_cell.length_c   1.000
_cell.angle_alpha   90.00
_cell.angle_beta   90.00
_cell.angle_gamma   90.00
#
_symmetry.space_group_name_H-M   'P 1'
#
loop_
_entity.id
_entity.type
_entity.pdbx_description
1 polymer ?
#
loop_
_entity_poly.entity_id
_entity_poly.type
_entity_poly.pdbx_seq_one_letter_code
_entity_poly.pdbx_strand_id
1 'polypeptide(L)'
;AVQQMLRKNSPVFLLMTGLYQNISDLQNEKNLTFLYRAPKIILSPLNIGAMADNYRQNIKLTADAAREMAKLTKGYPFAFQVVGYFLWKDSTNFTKVISQSRQYLEEQSYEKIWSELSAKDRELAGAIAQCPGGSIREIKELLHIEQNELNPYRKRLIRKGIADGSVR
;
A
#
# COMPACT_ATOMS: atom_id res chain seq x y z
N ALA A 1 10.56 3.13 30.21
CA ALA A 1 11.84 3.80 29.92
C ALA A 1 11.61 5.10 29.12
N VAL A 2 11.13 5.08 27.84
CA VAL A 2 11.01 6.28 26.98
C VAL A 2 10.13 7.37 27.60
N GLN A 3 8.96 7.02 28.13
CA GLN A 3 8.05 7.98 28.77
C GLN A 3 8.70 8.69 29.97
N GLN A 4 9.55 8.00 30.74
CA GLN A 4 10.29 8.61 31.84
C GLN A 4 11.37 9.58 31.35
N MET A 5 12.04 9.26 30.24
CA MET A 5 13.02 10.13 29.61
C MET A 5 12.38 11.41 29.08
N LEU A 6 11.21 11.29 28.42
CA LEU A 6 10.44 12.44 27.96
C LEU A 6 9.96 13.34 29.12
N ARG A 7 9.52 12.73 30.25
CA ARG A 7 9.11 13.49 31.46
C ARG A 7 10.29 14.23 32.11
N LYS A 8 11.50 13.73 31.98
CA LYS A 8 12.73 14.33 32.52
C LYS A 8 13.36 15.34 31.57
N ASN A 9 12.67 15.72 30.48
CA ASN A 9 13.22 16.59 29.43
C ASN A 9 14.59 16.11 28.90
N SER A 10 14.83 14.80 28.92
CA SER A 10 16.04 14.25 28.31
C SER A 10 16.00 14.50 26.80
N PRO A 11 17.12 14.78 26.12
CA PRO A 11 17.18 15.05 24.68
C PRO A 11 17.02 13.74 23.89
N VAL A 12 15.85 13.14 23.98
CA VAL A 12 15.49 11.90 23.29
C VAL A 12 14.35 12.16 22.31
N PHE A 13 14.43 11.49 21.17
CA PHE A 13 13.44 11.52 20.14
C PHE A 13 13.03 10.08 19.81
N LEU A 14 11.73 9.82 19.71
CA LEU A 14 11.19 8.52 19.33
C LEU A 14 10.47 8.62 18.00
N LEU A 15 11.01 7.94 16.99
CA LEU A 15 10.35 7.73 15.71
C LEU A 15 9.89 6.27 15.62
N MET A 16 8.61 6.06 15.39
CA MET A 16 8.03 4.73 15.21
C MET A 16 7.47 4.63 13.80
N THR A 17 7.78 3.55 13.11
CA THR A 17 7.27 3.24 11.78
C THR A 17 6.60 1.87 11.78
N GLY A 18 5.59 1.72 10.96
CA GLY A 18 4.87 0.45 10.84
C GLY A 18 3.64 0.58 9.98
N LEU A 19 2.97 -0.54 9.73
CA LEU A 19 1.67 -0.56 9.08
C LEU A 19 0.65 0.15 9.97
N TYR A 20 -0.35 0.78 9.34
CA TYR A 20 -1.38 1.54 10.04
C TYR A 20 -2.02 0.75 11.18
N GLN A 21 -2.36 -0.52 10.95
CA GLN A 21 -3.00 -1.35 11.98
C GLN A 21 -2.08 -1.56 13.19
N ASN A 22 -0.82 -1.92 12.95
CA ASN A 22 0.15 -2.15 14.01
C ASN A 22 0.37 -0.90 14.87
N ILE A 23 0.45 0.27 14.25
CA ILE A 23 0.56 1.55 14.96
C ILE A 23 -0.72 1.85 15.74
N SER A 24 -1.89 1.58 15.15
CA SER A 24 -3.18 1.75 15.83
C SER A 24 -3.33 0.83 17.04
N ASP A 25 -2.95 -0.43 16.90
CA ASP A 25 -3.02 -1.41 17.97
C ASP A 25 -2.07 -1.03 19.11
N LEU A 26 -0.85 -0.62 18.76
CA LEU A 26 0.13 -0.15 19.73
C LEU A 26 -0.36 1.10 20.50
N GLN A 27 -1.08 2.01 19.86
CA GLN A 27 -1.66 3.18 20.50
C GLN A 27 -2.79 2.82 21.48
N ASN A 28 -3.49 1.72 21.23
CA ASN A 28 -4.57 1.23 22.10
C ASN A 28 -4.06 0.46 23.33
N GLU A 29 -2.76 0.15 23.37
CA GLU A 29 -2.14 -0.48 24.54
C GLU A 29 -2.21 0.44 25.76
N LYS A 30 -2.74 -0.08 26.88
CA LYS A 30 -2.99 0.67 28.12
C LYS A 30 -1.77 1.45 28.64
N ASN A 31 -0.57 0.93 28.42
CA ASN A 31 0.68 1.51 28.91
C ASN A 31 1.34 2.50 27.94
N LEU A 32 0.77 2.70 26.74
CA LEU A 32 1.34 3.51 25.67
C LEU A 32 0.45 4.69 25.26
N THR A 33 -0.42 5.14 26.17
CA THR A 33 -1.38 6.24 25.94
C THR A 33 -0.73 7.55 25.49
N PHE A 34 0.55 7.76 25.80
CA PHE A 34 1.29 8.94 25.33
C PHE A 34 1.45 8.97 23.80
N LEU A 35 1.41 7.82 23.13
CA LEU A 35 1.46 7.73 21.67
C LEU A 35 0.19 8.30 21.00
N TYR A 36 -0.91 8.39 21.72
CA TYR A 36 -2.15 8.95 21.20
C TYR A 36 -1.99 10.42 20.80
N ARG A 37 -1.13 11.15 21.51
CA ARG A 37 -0.85 12.57 21.30
C ARG A 37 0.34 12.82 20.37
N ALA A 38 1.04 11.76 19.97
CA ALA A 38 2.18 11.89 19.06
C ALA A 38 1.70 12.32 17.67
N PRO A 39 2.43 13.22 17.00
CA PRO A 39 2.17 13.56 15.60
C PRO A 39 2.19 12.30 14.73
N LYS A 40 1.27 12.22 13.77
CA LYS A 40 1.15 11.10 12.83
C LYS A 40 1.47 11.57 11.44
N ILE A 41 2.38 10.85 10.78
CA ILE A 41 2.70 11.05 9.37
C ILE A 41 2.16 9.84 8.61
N ILE A 42 1.16 10.06 7.78
CA ILE A 42 0.59 9.02 6.91
C ILE A 42 1.26 9.17 5.55
N LEU A 43 1.96 8.13 5.12
CA LEU A 43 2.62 8.11 3.82
C LEU A 43 1.60 7.77 2.73
N SER A 44 1.52 8.62 1.73
CA SER A 44 0.75 8.38 0.51
C SER A 44 1.54 7.53 -0.49
N PRO A 45 0.87 6.93 -1.50
CA PRO A 45 1.57 6.32 -2.62
C PRO A 45 2.57 7.28 -3.26
N LEU A 46 3.66 6.76 -3.78
CA LEU A 46 4.69 7.54 -4.47
C LEU A 46 4.11 8.21 -5.72
N ASN A 47 4.60 9.40 -6.02
CA ASN A 47 4.22 10.11 -7.23
C ASN A 47 4.74 9.41 -8.49
N ILE A 48 3.85 9.03 -9.40
CA ILE A 48 4.18 8.30 -10.63
C ILE A 48 5.15 9.09 -11.53
N GLY A 49 5.00 10.42 -11.59
CA GLY A 49 5.92 11.27 -12.36
C GLY A 49 7.35 11.21 -11.82
N ALA A 50 7.50 11.35 -10.51
CA ALA A 50 8.81 11.28 -9.85
C ALA A 50 9.44 9.88 -10.01
N MET A 51 8.65 8.82 -9.97
CA MET A 51 9.13 7.46 -10.24
C MET A 51 9.59 7.28 -11.68
N ALA A 52 8.82 7.80 -12.65
CA ALA A 52 9.18 7.78 -14.06
C ALA A 52 10.48 8.56 -14.31
N ASP A 53 10.63 9.73 -13.70
CA ASP A 53 11.86 10.53 -13.80
C ASP A 53 13.07 9.76 -13.22
N ASN A 54 12.88 9.05 -12.13
CA ASN A 54 13.93 8.22 -11.54
C ASN A 54 14.35 7.09 -12.49
N TYR A 55 13.40 6.36 -13.09
CA TYR A 55 13.71 5.31 -14.08
C TYR A 55 14.41 5.88 -15.32
N ARG A 56 13.97 7.05 -15.79
CA ARG A 56 14.60 7.73 -16.93
C ARG A 56 16.05 8.10 -16.64
N GLN A 57 16.32 8.67 -15.49
CA GLN A 57 17.66 9.15 -15.13
C GLN A 57 18.63 8.01 -14.79
N ASN A 58 18.19 7.03 -14.02
CA ASN A 58 19.05 5.98 -13.48
C ASN A 58 19.15 4.73 -14.39
N ILE A 59 18.09 4.42 -15.14
CA ILE A 59 18.04 3.25 -16.05
C ILE A 59 18.14 3.67 -17.52
N LYS A 60 18.08 4.98 -17.79
CA LYS A 60 18.16 5.57 -19.15
C LYS A 60 17.03 5.12 -20.09
N LEU A 61 15.84 4.93 -19.55
CA LEU A 61 14.65 4.63 -20.34
C LEU A 61 14.18 5.88 -21.11
N THR A 62 13.43 5.65 -22.19
CA THR A 62 12.66 6.72 -22.82
C THR A 62 11.58 7.23 -21.88
N ALA A 63 11.10 8.47 -22.10
CA ALA A 63 10.08 9.07 -21.22
C ALA A 63 8.80 8.23 -21.16
N ASP A 64 8.36 7.70 -22.30
CA ASP A 64 7.13 6.90 -22.39
C ASP A 64 7.30 5.54 -21.68
N ALA A 65 8.38 4.83 -21.93
CA ALA A 65 8.67 3.56 -21.27
C ALA A 65 8.79 3.73 -19.75
N ALA A 66 9.49 4.75 -19.29
CA ALA A 66 9.62 5.05 -17.87
C ALA A 66 8.27 5.33 -17.21
N ARG A 67 7.39 6.09 -17.87
CA ARG A 67 6.05 6.39 -17.40
C ARG A 67 5.17 5.15 -17.33
N GLU A 68 5.20 4.30 -18.36
CA GLU A 68 4.42 3.07 -18.36
C GLU A 68 4.88 2.10 -17.27
N MET A 69 6.18 1.91 -17.09
CA MET A 69 6.71 1.08 -16.00
C MET A 69 6.38 1.64 -14.63
N ALA A 70 6.45 2.96 -14.44
CA ALA A 70 6.06 3.60 -13.19
C ALA A 70 4.56 3.41 -12.88
N LYS A 71 3.67 3.53 -13.86
CA LYS A 71 2.22 3.31 -13.69
C LYS A 71 1.89 1.90 -13.20
N LEU A 72 2.62 0.88 -13.63
CA LEU A 72 2.40 -0.51 -13.20
C LEU A 72 2.56 -0.70 -11.69
N THR A 73 3.37 0.13 -11.04
CA THR A 73 3.62 0.05 -9.61
C THR A 73 2.47 0.61 -8.76
N LYS A 74 1.55 1.35 -9.38
CA LYS A 74 0.46 2.07 -8.67
C LYS A 74 0.95 2.98 -7.53
N GLY A 75 2.21 3.41 -7.56
CA GLY A 75 2.82 4.19 -6.49
C GLY A 75 3.25 3.37 -5.27
N TYR A 76 3.18 2.04 -5.33
CA TYR A 76 3.62 1.18 -4.24
C TYR A 76 5.15 1.14 -4.18
N PRO A 77 5.78 1.59 -3.04
CA PRO A 77 7.23 1.74 -2.97
C PRO A 77 8.01 0.46 -3.25
N PHE A 78 7.55 -0.67 -2.72
CA PHE A 78 8.21 -1.96 -2.94
C PHE A 78 8.10 -2.40 -4.42
N ALA A 79 6.94 -2.21 -5.05
CA ALA A 79 6.79 -2.49 -6.48
C ALA A 79 7.70 -1.60 -7.33
N PHE A 80 7.88 -0.33 -6.95
CA PHE A 80 8.83 0.56 -7.61
C PHE A 80 10.26 0.01 -7.57
N GLN A 81 10.71 -0.46 -6.42
CA GLN A 81 12.04 -1.05 -6.27
C GLN A 81 12.18 -2.35 -7.07
N VAL A 82 11.19 -3.23 -7.02
CA VAL A 82 11.20 -4.52 -7.73
C VAL A 82 11.23 -4.31 -9.25
N VAL A 83 10.35 -3.46 -9.78
CA VAL A 83 10.33 -3.13 -11.21
C VAL A 83 11.66 -2.47 -11.62
N GLY A 84 12.17 -1.53 -10.80
CA GLY A 84 13.45 -0.89 -11.04
C GLY A 84 14.62 -1.86 -11.08
N TYR A 85 14.63 -2.86 -10.20
CA TYR A 85 15.66 -3.89 -10.18
C TYR A 85 15.67 -4.75 -11.45
N PHE A 86 14.51 -5.19 -11.91
CA PHE A 86 14.42 -5.98 -13.15
C PHE A 86 14.70 -5.16 -14.40
N LEU A 87 14.29 -3.88 -14.42
CA LEU A 87 14.67 -2.94 -15.49
C LEU A 87 16.18 -2.69 -15.52
N TRP A 88 16.81 -2.57 -14.36
CA TRP A 88 18.27 -2.43 -14.30
C TRP A 88 19.00 -3.66 -14.83
N LYS A 89 18.47 -4.86 -14.61
CA LYS A 89 19.01 -6.10 -15.15
C LYS A 89 18.83 -6.23 -16.66
N ASP A 90 17.66 -5.86 -17.17
CA ASP A 90 17.29 -5.99 -18.59
C ASP A 90 16.27 -4.91 -18.94
N SER A 91 16.75 -3.79 -19.46
CA SER A 91 15.89 -2.67 -19.89
C SER A 91 15.34 -2.82 -21.29
N THR A 92 15.61 -3.93 -22.00
CA THR A 92 15.21 -4.14 -23.39
C THR A 92 13.95 -4.98 -23.53
N ASN A 93 13.66 -5.86 -22.58
CA ASN A 93 12.52 -6.77 -22.64
C ASN A 93 11.49 -6.48 -21.54
N PHE A 94 10.63 -5.50 -21.77
CA PHE A 94 9.61 -5.08 -20.81
C PHE A 94 8.61 -6.19 -20.46
N THR A 95 8.24 -7.05 -21.37
CA THR A 95 7.34 -8.18 -21.09
C THR A 95 7.94 -9.11 -20.04
N LYS A 96 9.21 -9.43 -20.18
CA LYS A 96 9.95 -10.25 -19.20
C LYS A 96 10.06 -9.53 -17.86
N VAL A 97 10.39 -8.24 -17.87
CA VAL A 97 10.47 -7.41 -16.65
C VAL A 97 9.14 -7.43 -15.90
N ILE A 98 8.03 -7.21 -16.59
CA ILE A 98 6.69 -7.21 -15.99
C ILE A 98 6.36 -8.57 -15.37
N SER A 99 6.61 -9.66 -16.11
CA SER A 99 6.34 -11.03 -15.64
C SER A 99 7.15 -11.36 -14.38
N GLN A 100 8.46 -11.10 -14.42
CA GLN A 100 9.35 -11.36 -13.28
C GLN A 100 9.01 -10.47 -12.07
N SER A 101 8.69 -9.20 -12.30
CA SER A 101 8.29 -8.29 -11.23
C SER A 101 6.98 -8.74 -10.56
N ARG A 102 6.01 -9.18 -11.36
CA ARG A 102 4.73 -9.68 -10.85
C ARG A 102 4.95 -10.92 -9.99
N GLN A 103 5.66 -11.92 -10.51
CA GLN A 103 5.96 -13.14 -9.78
C GLN A 103 6.66 -12.84 -8.46
N TYR A 104 7.69 -11.99 -8.48
CA TYR A 104 8.43 -11.64 -7.27
C TYR A 104 7.55 -10.92 -6.23
N LEU A 105 6.67 -10.00 -6.67
CA LEU A 105 5.75 -9.30 -5.78
C LEU A 105 4.70 -10.24 -5.19
N GLU A 106 4.20 -11.21 -5.96
CA GLU A 106 3.29 -12.24 -5.47
C GLU A 106 3.95 -13.04 -4.34
N GLU A 107 5.11 -13.61 -4.58
CA GLU A 107 5.84 -14.45 -3.62
C GLU A 107 6.27 -13.69 -2.36
N GLN A 108 6.75 -12.46 -2.50
CA GLN A 108 7.37 -11.73 -1.39
C GLN A 108 6.41 -10.82 -0.61
N SER A 109 5.26 -10.46 -1.17
CA SER A 109 4.38 -9.46 -0.56
C SER A 109 2.91 -9.82 -0.63
N TYR A 110 2.38 -10.13 -1.81
CA TYR A 110 0.93 -10.22 -1.99
C TYR A 110 0.33 -11.44 -1.31
N GLU A 111 1.01 -12.59 -1.33
CA GLU A 111 0.56 -13.79 -0.62
C GLU A 111 0.42 -13.53 0.89
N LYS A 112 1.40 -12.85 1.48
CA LYS A 112 1.37 -12.48 2.89
C LYS A 112 0.20 -11.54 3.18
N ILE A 113 0.06 -10.45 2.41
CA ILE A 113 -1.05 -9.51 2.56
C ILE A 113 -2.39 -10.24 2.43
N TRP A 114 -2.51 -11.11 1.44
CA TRP A 114 -3.73 -11.88 1.20
C TRP A 114 -4.04 -12.85 2.35
N SER A 115 -3.03 -13.52 2.90
CA SER A 115 -3.20 -14.45 4.03
C SER A 115 -3.70 -13.74 5.31
N GLU A 116 -3.33 -12.47 5.50
CA GLU A 116 -3.74 -11.64 6.64
C GLU A 116 -5.17 -11.04 6.49
N LEU A 117 -5.82 -11.25 5.35
CA LEU A 117 -7.18 -10.81 5.12
C LEU A 117 -8.20 -11.83 5.63
N SER A 118 -9.26 -11.34 6.28
CA SER A 118 -10.41 -12.20 6.59
C SER A 118 -11.10 -12.68 5.32
N ALA A 119 -11.90 -13.75 5.41
CA ALA A 119 -12.68 -14.27 4.28
C ALA A 119 -13.53 -13.17 3.63
N LYS A 120 -14.21 -12.36 4.43
CA LYS A 120 -15.03 -11.22 3.96
C LYS A 120 -14.19 -10.10 3.31
N ASP A 121 -12.98 -9.83 3.82
CA ASP A 121 -12.09 -8.85 3.19
C ASP A 121 -11.61 -9.33 1.82
N ARG A 122 -11.29 -10.64 1.70
CA ARG A 122 -10.88 -11.25 0.42
C ARG A 122 -12.02 -11.24 -0.59
N GLU A 123 -13.23 -11.57 -0.17
CA GLU A 123 -14.43 -11.53 -0.98
C GLU A 123 -14.66 -10.12 -1.53
N LEU A 124 -14.58 -9.09 -0.69
CA LEU A 124 -14.73 -7.69 -1.11
C LEU A 124 -13.56 -7.24 -2.01
N ALA A 125 -12.33 -7.61 -1.69
CA ALA A 125 -11.17 -7.26 -2.52
C ALA A 125 -11.29 -7.89 -3.92
N GLY A 126 -11.76 -9.14 -4.00
CA GLY A 126 -12.05 -9.83 -5.27
C GLY A 126 -13.16 -9.14 -6.07
N ALA A 127 -14.24 -8.72 -5.42
CA ALA A 127 -15.31 -7.98 -6.07
C ALA A 127 -14.83 -6.62 -6.62
N ILE A 128 -14.05 -5.89 -5.85
CA ILE A 128 -13.45 -4.61 -6.30
C ILE A 128 -12.57 -4.83 -7.54
N ALA A 129 -11.78 -5.90 -7.57
CA ALA A 129 -10.92 -6.22 -8.70
C ALA A 129 -11.69 -6.59 -9.98
N GLN A 130 -12.90 -7.17 -9.83
CA GLN A 130 -13.79 -7.52 -10.94
C GLN A 130 -14.61 -6.34 -11.46
N CYS A 131 -14.71 -5.25 -10.68
CA CYS A 131 -15.46 -4.05 -11.03
C CYS A 131 -14.50 -2.86 -11.23
N PRO A 132 -13.75 -2.77 -12.34
CA PRO A 132 -12.74 -1.71 -12.55
C PRO A 132 -13.31 -0.29 -12.56
N GLY A 133 -14.61 -0.15 -12.90
CA GLY A 133 -15.36 1.11 -12.80
C GLY A 133 -15.78 1.43 -11.37
N GLY A 134 -15.69 0.46 -10.49
CA GLY A 134 -15.70 0.55 -9.04
C GLY A 134 -16.93 1.19 -8.43
N SER A 135 -18.11 1.14 -9.04
CA SER A 135 -19.28 1.69 -8.36
C SER A 135 -19.65 0.80 -7.16
N ILE A 136 -19.91 1.44 -6.02
CA ILE A 136 -20.38 0.74 -4.82
C ILE A 136 -21.64 -0.09 -5.12
N ARG A 137 -22.47 0.38 -6.05
CA ARG A 137 -23.67 -0.32 -6.48
C ARG A 137 -23.36 -1.66 -7.14
N GLU A 138 -22.44 -1.70 -8.11
CA GLU A 138 -22.02 -2.93 -8.79
C GLU A 138 -21.41 -3.93 -7.81
N ILE A 139 -20.60 -3.46 -6.87
CA ILE A 139 -19.98 -4.31 -5.84
C ILE A 139 -21.07 -4.93 -4.93
N LYS A 140 -22.08 -4.14 -4.54
CA LYS A 140 -23.20 -4.62 -3.74
C LYS A 140 -24.02 -5.67 -4.49
N GLU A 141 -24.31 -5.42 -5.76
CA GLU A 141 -25.05 -6.35 -6.63
C GLU A 141 -24.27 -7.67 -6.81
N LEU A 142 -22.93 -7.58 -7.01
CA LEU A 142 -22.07 -8.75 -7.17
C LEU A 142 -22.00 -9.60 -5.90
N LEU A 143 -21.91 -8.97 -4.73
CA LEU A 143 -21.77 -9.66 -3.46
C LEU A 143 -23.11 -9.99 -2.77
N HIS A 144 -24.22 -9.51 -3.31
CA HIS A 144 -25.56 -9.64 -2.72
C HIS A 144 -25.63 -9.15 -1.25
N ILE A 145 -24.96 -8.03 -0.95
CA ILE A 145 -24.89 -7.45 0.40
C ILE A 145 -25.42 -6.02 0.46
N GLU A 146 -25.88 -5.62 1.64
CA GLU A 146 -26.32 -4.26 1.88
C GLU A 146 -25.16 -3.30 2.21
N GLN A 147 -25.42 -2.00 2.03
CA GLN A 147 -24.43 -0.94 2.26
C GLN A 147 -23.84 -0.98 3.68
N ASN A 148 -24.67 -1.29 4.67
CA ASN A 148 -24.24 -1.35 6.08
C ASN A 148 -23.24 -2.47 6.34
N GLU A 149 -23.38 -3.58 5.65
CA GLU A 149 -22.46 -4.71 5.73
C GLU A 149 -21.15 -4.44 4.99
N LEU A 150 -21.22 -3.75 3.84
CA LEU A 150 -20.06 -3.44 3.02
C LEU A 150 -19.13 -2.42 3.69
N ASN A 151 -19.68 -1.38 4.33
CA ASN A 151 -18.93 -0.24 4.83
C ASN A 151 -17.77 -0.59 5.81
N PRO A 152 -17.92 -1.49 6.80
CA PRO A 152 -16.84 -1.86 7.70
C PRO A 152 -15.65 -2.49 6.99
N TYR A 153 -15.91 -3.40 6.04
CA TYR A 153 -14.88 -4.09 5.26
C TYR A 153 -14.19 -3.13 4.30
N ARG A 154 -14.95 -2.28 3.59
CA ARG A 154 -14.40 -1.23 2.73
C ARG A 154 -13.47 -0.30 3.49
N LYS A 155 -13.88 0.22 4.65
CA LYS A 155 -13.03 1.06 5.51
C LYS A 155 -11.76 0.34 5.94
N ARG A 156 -11.84 -0.97 6.22
CA ARG A 156 -10.70 -1.78 6.62
C ARG A 156 -9.71 -1.98 5.46
N LEU A 157 -10.20 -2.29 4.25
CA LEU A 157 -9.34 -2.43 3.06
C LEU A 157 -8.66 -1.11 2.68
N ILE A 158 -9.37 0.01 2.75
CA ILE A 158 -8.78 1.34 2.54
C ILE A 158 -7.71 1.63 3.58
N ARG A 159 -7.99 1.38 4.85
CA ARG A 159 -7.04 1.58 5.95
C ARG A 159 -5.80 0.71 5.83
N LYS A 160 -5.94 -0.49 5.28
CA LYS A 160 -4.82 -1.40 4.97
C LYS A 160 -4.08 -1.01 3.68
N GLY A 161 -4.54 -0.02 2.93
CA GLY A 161 -3.95 0.40 1.66
C GLY A 161 -4.17 -0.58 0.50
N ILE A 162 -5.13 -1.50 0.63
CA ILE A 162 -5.45 -2.51 -0.39
C ILE A 162 -6.45 -1.97 -1.41
N ALA A 163 -7.38 -1.13 -0.97
CA ALA A 163 -8.34 -0.46 -1.82
C ALA A 163 -8.13 1.06 -1.78
N ASP A 164 -8.39 1.72 -2.90
CA ASP A 164 -8.43 3.18 -2.97
C ASP A 164 -9.80 3.67 -2.48
N GLY A 165 -9.80 4.71 -1.65
CA GLY A 165 -11.02 5.34 -1.17
C GLY A 165 -11.74 6.20 -2.21
N SER A 166 -11.17 6.43 -3.38
CA SER A 166 -11.72 7.26 -4.46
C SER A 166 -12.89 6.62 -5.21
N VAL A 167 -13.15 5.34 -4.99
CA VAL A 167 -14.30 4.61 -5.56
C VAL A 167 -15.60 5.17 -4.98
N ARG A 168 -16.43 5.78 -5.84
CA ARG A 168 -17.73 6.38 -5.54
C ARG A 168 -18.88 5.41 -5.77
#